data_f67b5d00a0e4f7c3683d4793f389786f
#
_entry.id   f67b5d00a0e4f7c3683d4793f389786f
#
_cell.length_a   1.000
_cell.length_b   1.000
_cell.length_c   1.000
_cell.angle_alpha   90.00
_cell.angle_beta   90.00
_cell.angle_gamma   90.00
#
_symmetry.space_group_name_H-M   'P 1'
#
loop_
_entity.id
_entity.type
_entity.pdbx_description
1 polymer ?
#
loop_
_entity_poly.entity_id
_entity_poly.type
_entity_poly.pdbx_seq_one_letter_code
_entity_poly.pdbx_strand_id
1 'polypeptide(L)'
;MDPYQASKETEKICRLAPVIPVLVVHESGIAKPLAEALISGGLPVLEVTLRTQSALKVISEMAKVPGGVVGAGTITKSIDVKDAINAGANFAVSPGSTDDILETCAQQNLPILPGAATSTEIMRLFDLGYSVQKFFPAEAI
;
A
#
# COMPACT_ATOMS: atom_id res chain seq x y z
N MET A 1 -15.87 -1.41 -2.25
CA MET A 1 -15.25 -2.72 -2.64
C MET A 1 -15.35 -3.63 -1.43
N ASP A 2 -15.84 -4.86 -1.58
CA ASP A 2 -15.83 -5.80 -0.47
C ASP A 2 -14.41 -6.38 -0.21
N PRO A 3 -14.15 -6.96 0.99
CA PRO A 3 -12.83 -7.46 1.35
C PRO A 3 -12.27 -8.57 0.44
N TYR A 4 -13.13 -9.46 -0.05
CA TYR A 4 -12.74 -10.53 -0.97
C TYR A 4 -12.27 -9.97 -2.31
N GLN A 5 -12.95 -8.97 -2.82
CA GLN A 5 -12.56 -8.28 -4.05
C GLN A 5 -11.27 -7.46 -3.83
N ALA A 6 -11.13 -6.80 -2.67
CA ALA A 6 -9.91 -6.11 -2.30
C ALA A 6 -8.70 -7.05 -2.28
N SER A 7 -8.84 -8.25 -1.70
CA SER A 7 -7.80 -9.28 -1.71
C SER A 7 -7.41 -9.73 -3.12
N LYS A 8 -8.39 -9.91 -4.00
CA LYS A 8 -8.08 -10.25 -5.40
C LYS A 8 -7.29 -9.16 -6.12
N GLU A 9 -7.63 -7.90 -5.88
CA GLU A 9 -6.89 -6.79 -6.50
C GLU A 9 -5.49 -6.66 -5.90
N THR A 10 -5.32 -6.79 -4.59
CA THR A 10 -3.98 -6.81 -3.98
C THR A 10 -3.15 -8.01 -4.42
N GLU A 11 -3.74 -9.19 -4.58
CA GLU A 11 -3.04 -10.35 -5.14
C GLU A 11 -2.52 -10.08 -6.55
N LYS A 12 -3.34 -9.50 -7.42
CA LYS A 12 -2.91 -9.11 -8.77
C LYS A 12 -1.72 -8.14 -8.72
N ILE A 13 -1.79 -7.14 -7.85
CA ILE A 13 -0.69 -6.18 -7.66
C ILE A 13 0.57 -6.89 -7.18
N CYS A 14 0.48 -7.75 -6.17
CA CYS A 14 1.62 -8.52 -5.66
C CYS A 14 2.25 -9.46 -6.70
N ARG A 15 1.49 -9.92 -7.69
CA ARG A 15 2.00 -10.78 -8.77
C ARG A 15 2.73 -10.04 -9.89
N LEU A 16 2.71 -8.71 -9.91
CA LEU A 16 3.39 -7.91 -10.93
C LEU A 16 4.92 -7.93 -10.80
N ALA A 17 5.42 -8.20 -9.60
CA ALA A 17 6.86 -8.29 -9.34
C ALA A 17 7.15 -9.21 -8.14
N PRO A 18 8.34 -9.84 -8.10
CA PRO A 18 8.72 -10.70 -6.97
C PRO A 18 8.99 -9.92 -5.67
N VAL A 19 9.27 -8.63 -5.78
CA VAL A 19 9.57 -7.73 -4.68
C VAL A 19 8.81 -6.43 -4.87
N ILE A 20 8.22 -5.92 -3.79
CA ILE A 20 7.64 -4.57 -3.71
C ILE A 20 8.56 -3.75 -2.81
N PRO A 21 9.30 -2.77 -3.36
CA PRO A 21 10.15 -1.91 -2.54
C PRO A 21 9.29 -1.04 -1.63
N VAL A 22 9.67 -1.01 -0.35
CA VAL A 22 9.06 -0.15 0.68
C VAL A 22 9.92 1.10 0.81
N LEU A 23 9.41 2.22 0.34
CA LEU A 23 10.18 3.45 0.14
C LEU A 23 9.93 4.47 1.25
N VAL A 24 11.02 5.02 1.77
CA VAL A 24 11.02 6.19 2.65
C VAL A 24 11.71 7.32 1.88
N VAL A 25 10.95 8.27 1.36
CA VAL A 25 11.47 9.33 0.48
C VAL A 25 11.29 10.69 1.14
N HIS A 26 12.38 11.37 1.40
CA HIS A 26 12.38 12.67 2.08
C HIS A 26 12.24 13.85 1.12
N GLU A 27 12.68 13.70 -0.13
CA GLU A 27 12.71 14.76 -1.13
C GLU A 27 11.83 14.41 -2.33
N SER A 28 10.79 15.19 -2.59
CA SER A 28 9.88 14.94 -3.71
C SER A 28 10.55 15.12 -5.09
N GLY A 29 11.67 15.85 -5.15
CA GLY A 29 12.41 16.06 -6.41
C GLY A 29 13.01 14.79 -7.02
N ILE A 30 13.28 13.77 -6.20
CA ILE A 30 13.80 12.48 -6.68
C ILE A 30 12.70 11.46 -7.04
N ALA A 31 11.43 11.77 -6.77
CA ALA A 31 10.33 10.82 -6.91
C ALA A 31 10.23 10.26 -8.33
N LYS A 32 10.18 11.12 -9.33
CA LYS A 32 10.07 10.70 -10.73
C LYS A 32 11.25 9.85 -11.20
N PRO A 33 12.53 10.29 -11.10
CA PRO A 33 13.67 9.49 -11.53
C PRO A 33 13.81 8.17 -10.74
N LEU A 34 13.44 8.15 -9.45
CA LEU A 34 13.42 6.91 -8.66
C LEU A 34 12.38 5.92 -9.18
N ALA A 35 11.15 6.38 -9.46
CA ALA A 35 10.12 5.53 -10.04
C ALA A 35 10.52 4.99 -11.41
N GLU A 36 11.04 5.85 -12.30
CA GLU A 36 11.54 5.45 -13.63
C GLU A 36 12.63 4.36 -13.53
N ALA A 37 13.58 4.52 -12.60
CA ALA A 37 14.65 3.54 -12.39
C ALA A 37 14.12 2.20 -11.88
N LEU A 38 13.21 2.20 -10.89
CA LEU A 38 12.63 0.98 -10.33
C LEU A 38 11.78 0.24 -11.37
N ILE A 39 10.91 0.95 -12.08
CA ILE A 39 10.05 0.38 -13.12
C ILE A 39 10.91 -0.21 -14.25
N SER A 40 11.91 0.50 -14.73
CA SER A 40 12.85 0.02 -15.75
C SER A 40 13.67 -1.19 -15.29
N GLY A 41 13.93 -1.27 -13.98
CA GLY A 41 14.59 -2.40 -13.33
C GLY A 41 13.68 -3.62 -13.10
N GLY A 42 12.40 -3.58 -13.51
CA GLY A 42 11.46 -4.69 -13.35
C GLY A 42 10.68 -4.69 -12.04
N LEU A 43 10.66 -3.57 -11.30
CA LEU A 43 9.91 -3.38 -10.06
C LEU A 43 8.82 -2.31 -10.25
N PRO A 44 7.71 -2.63 -10.94
CA PRO A 44 6.68 -1.66 -11.26
C PRO A 44 5.76 -1.30 -10.09
N VAL A 45 5.76 -2.07 -9.00
CA VAL A 45 4.94 -1.81 -7.81
C VAL A 45 5.77 -1.10 -6.76
N LEU A 46 5.32 0.08 -6.32
CA LEU A 46 6.08 0.95 -5.43
C LEU A 46 5.24 1.28 -4.19
N GLU A 47 5.67 0.85 -3.00
CA GLU A 47 5.06 1.24 -1.73
C GLU A 47 5.78 2.46 -1.17
N VAL A 48 5.14 3.64 -1.20
CA VAL A 48 5.65 4.86 -0.57
C VAL A 48 5.05 5.00 0.81
N THR A 49 5.89 4.96 1.85
CA THR A 49 5.41 5.05 3.23
C THR A 49 5.08 6.49 3.63
N LEU A 50 3.98 6.68 4.36
CA LEU A 50 3.58 7.99 4.92
C LEU A 50 4.41 8.38 6.16
N ARG A 51 5.71 8.08 6.14
CA ARG A 51 6.66 8.37 7.23
C ARG A 51 7.35 9.72 7.09
N THR A 52 7.17 10.40 5.97
CA THR A 52 7.81 11.69 5.69
C THR A 52 6.77 12.75 5.34
N GLN A 53 7.09 14.01 5.57
CA GLN A 53 6.21 15.13 5.19
C GLN A 53 6.00 15.24 3.69
N SER A 54 6.95 14.75 2.90
CA SER A 54 6.89 14.80 1.42
C SER A 54 6.13 13.61 0.82
N ALA A 55 5.75 12.59 1.60
CA ALA A 55 5.24 11.31 1.10
C ALA A 55 4.07 11.44 0.13
N LEU A 56 3.05 12.24 0.44
CA LEU A 56 1.90 12.43 -0.45
C LEU A 56 2.31 13.09 -1.79
N LYS A 57 3.24 14.05 -1.74
CA LYS A 57 3.78 14.65 -2.95
C LYS A 57 4.62 13.67 -3.76
N VAL A 58 5.38 12.82 -3.09
CA VAL A 58 6.14 11.73 -3.73
C VAL A 58 5.19 10.75 -4.43
N ILE A 59 4.13 10.32 -3.77
CA ILE A 59 3.09 9.45 -4.37
C ILE A 59 2.52 10.13 -5.63
N SER A 60 2.15 11.42 -5.53
CA SER A 60 1.59 12.16 -6.67
C SER A 60 2.54 12.27 -7.86
N GLU A 61 3.83 12.44 -7.63
CA GLU A 61 4.82 12.48 -8.72
C GLU A 61 5.10 11.10 -9.30
N MET A 62 5.20 10.06 -8.46
CA MET A 62 5.41 8.69 -8.93
C MET A 62 4.21 8.15 -9.70
N ALA A 63 2.98 8.49 -9.30
CA ALA A 63 1.75 8.07 -9.97
C ALA A 63 1.63 8.58 -11.41
N LYS A 64 2.39 9.60 -11.78
CA LYS A 64 2.45 10.13 -13.17
C LYS A 64 3.40 9.36 -14.07
N VAL A 65 4.24 8.49 -13.51
CA VAL A 65 5.22 7.70 -14.29
C VAL A 65 4.53 6.50 -14.92
N PRO A 66 4.56 6.37 -16.25
CA PRO A 66 3.90 5.26 -16.94
C PRO A 66 4.47 3.89 -16.54
N GLY A 67 3.59 2.90 -16.40
CA GLY A 67 3.97 1.53 -16.08
C GLY A 67 4.14 1.25 -14.59
N GLY A 68 4.03 2.26 -13.73
CA GLY A 68 4.08 2.09 -12.28
C GLY A 68 2.69 1.87 -11.65
N VAL A 69 2.67 1.10 -10.58
CA VAL A 69 1.53 0.95 -9.65
C VAL A 69 2.00 1.44 -8.29
N VAL A 70 1.51 2.60 -7.88
CA VAL A 70 2.00 3.28 -6.66
C VAL A 70 1.01 3.07 -5.53
N GLY A 71 1.47 2.58 -4.40
CA GLY A 71 0.70 2.43 -3.18
C GLY A 71 1.21 3.33 -2.06
N ALA A 72 0.30 3.63 -1.13
CA ALA A 72 0.62 4.31 0.11
C ALA A 72 0.79 3.31 1.24
N GLY A 73 1.99 3.23 1.82
CA GLY A 73 2.31 2.43 2.99
C GLY A 73 2.21 3.22 4.30
N THR A 74 2.21 2.51 5.41
CA THR A 74 2.10 3.09 6.75
C THR A 74 0.76 3.83 6.95
N ILE A 75 -0.32 3.30 6.35
CA ILE A 75 -1.69 3.75 6.61
C ILE A 75 -2.04 3.37 8.05
N THR A 76 -2.27 4.34 8.91
CA THR A 76 -2.56 4.16 10.34
C THR A 76 -3.88 4.77 10.79
N LYS A 77 -4.51 5.58 9.94
CA LYS A 77 -5.77 6.26 10.20
C LYS A 77 -6.62 6.33 8.93
N SER A 78 -7.92 6.48 9.10
CA SER A 78 -8.87 6.65 7.98
C SER A 78 -8.58 7.90 7.13
N ILE A 79 -8.06 8.97 7.71
CA ILE A 79 -7.68 10.16 6.95
C ILE A 79 -6.53 9.87 5.98
N ASP A 80 -5.57 9.00 6.37
CA ASP A 80 -4.45 8.62 5.51
C ASP A 80 -4.95 7.97 4.21
N VAL A 81 -6.05 7.20 4.28
CA VAL A 81 -6.68 6.55 3.11
C VAL A 81 -7.15 7.60 2.10
N LYS A 82 -7.84 8.64 2.59
CA LYS A 82 -8.37 9.72 1.74
C LYS A 82 -7.23 10.54 1.11
N ASP A 83 -6.23 10.85 1.91
CA ASP A 83 -5.06 11.61 1.45
C ASP A 83 -4.25 10.82 0.41
N ALA A 84 -4.10 9.50 0.61
CA ALA A 84 -3.45 8.62 -0.35
C ALA A 84 -4.19 8.58 -1.70
N ILE A 85 -5.52 8.46 -1.68
CA ILE A 85 -6.35 8.49 -2.89
C ILE A 85 -6.19 9.82 -3.62
N ASN A 86 -6.27 10.93 -2.89
CA ASN A 86 -6.10 12.27 -3.47
C ASN A 86 -4.70 12.47 -4.07
N ALA A 87 -3.69 11.82 -3.53
CA ALA A 87 -2.33 11.79 -4.07
C ALA A 87 -2.17 10.87 -5.29
N GLY A 88 -3.15 10.00 -5.59
CA GLY A 88 -3.12 9.10 -6.74
C GLY A 88 -2.65 7.68 -6.42
N ALA A 89 -2.68 7.25 -5.17
CA ALA A 89 -2.36 5.87 -4.80
C ALA A 89 -3.36 4.87 -5.38
N ASN A 90 -2.85 3.75 -5.89
CA ASN A 90 -3.63 2.65 -6.46
C ASN A 90 -3.99 1.59 -5.41
N PHE A 91 -3.26 1.52 -4.32
CA PHE A 91 -3.49 0.60 -3.22
C PHE A 91 -2.96 1.17 -1.89
N ALA A 92 -3.41 0.60 -0.80
CA ALA A 92 -2.98 0.92 0.55
C ALA A 92 -2.24 -0.26 1.18
N VAL A 93 -1.31 0.04 2.09
CA VAL A 93 -0.66 -0.94 2.96
C VAL A 93 -0.65 -0.41 4.39
N SER A 94 -1.11 -1.21 5.34
CA SER A 94 -1.12 -0.84 6.76
C SER A 94 -0.19 -1.75 7.58
N PRO A 95 0.44 -1.24 8.65
CA PRO A 95 1.28 -2.06 9.52
C PRO A 95 0.47 -3.00 10.41
N GLY A 96 -0.75 -2.64 10.71
CA GLY A 96 -1.78 -3.39 11.43
C GLY A 96 -3.14 -3.03 10.87
N SER A 97 -4.22 -3.64 11.38
CA SER A 97 -5.54 -3.52 10.76
C SER A 97 -6.61 -3.20 11.80
N THR A 98 -7.10 -1.97 11.77
CA THR A 98 -8.28 -1.55 12.52
C THR A 98 -9.52 -1.58 11.64
N ASP A 99 -10.70 -1.72 12.25
CA ASP A 99 -11.96 -1.70 11.51
C ASP A 99 -12.14 -0.40 10.73
N ASP A 100 -11.80 0.75 11.34
CA ASP A 100 -11.91 2.08 10.72
C ASP A 100 -11.09 2.18 9.41
N ILE A 101 -9.87 1.65 9.39
CA ILE A 101 -9.04 1.63 8.18
C ILE A 101 -9.65 0.71 7.11
N LEU A 102 -10.03 -0.52 7.49
CA LEU A 102 -10.60 -1.50 6.57
C LEU A 102 -11.90 -1.01 5.95
N GLU A 103 -12.81 -0.48 6.78
CA GLU A 103 -14.09 0.08 6.34
C GLU A 103 -13.89 1.29 5.43
N THR A 104 -12.96 2.20 5.77
CA THR A 104 -12.68 3.36 4.94
C THR A 104 -12.13 2.96 3.58
N CYS A 105 -11.19 2.01 3.51
CA CYS A 105 -10.68 1.47 2.25
C CYS A 105 -11.80 0.84 1.42
N ALA A 106 -12.68 0.06 2.05
CA ALA A 106 -13.82 -0.57 1.39
C ALA A 106 -14.79 0.46 0.79
N GLN A 107 -15.16 1.49 1.57
CA GLN A 107 -16.05 2.57 1.15
C GLN A 107 -15.45 3.41 0.02
N GLN A 108 -14.14 3.65 0.06
CA GLN A 108 -13.43 4.45 -0.95
C GLN A 108 -12.95 3.62 -2.16
N ASN A 109 -13.24 2.33 -2.20
CA ASN A 109 -12.79 1.41 -3.25
C ASN A 109 -11.27 1.36 -3.44
N LEU A 110 -10.48 1.56 -2.38
CA LEU A 110 -9.03 1.42 -2.41
C LEU A 110 -8.64 0.02 -1.94
N PRO A 111 -8.02 -0.82 -2.79
CA PRO A 111 -7.51 -2.12 -2.36
C PRO A 111 -6.49 -1.93 -1.23
N ILE A 112 -6.59 -2.75 -0.19
CA ILE A 112 -5.63 -2.71 0.93
C ILE A 112 -4.94 -4.05 1.12
N LEU A 113 -3.63 -4.01 1.37
CA LEU A 113 -2.83 -5.09 1.92
C LEU A 113 -2.75 -4.87 3.44
N PRO A 114 -3.61 -5.52 4.22
CA PRO A 114 -3.71 -5.29 5.65
C PRO A 114 -2.58 -5.99 6.41
N GLY A 115 -2.02 -5.33 7.42
CA GLY A 115 -0.99 -5.87 8.29
C GLY A 115 -1.53 -6.72 9.42
N ALA A 116 -0.81 -7.80 9.74
CA ALA A 116 -1.03 -8.65 10.90
C ALA A 116 0.29 -9.26 11.38
N ALA A 117 0.36 -9.54 12.67
CA ALA A 117 1.53 -10.12 13.32
C ALA A 117 1.21 -11.38 14.14
N THR A 118 0.00 -11.48 14.66
CA THR A 118 -0.44 -12.60 15.51
C THR A 118 -1.40 -13.51 14.78
N SER A 119 -1.47 -14.77 15.23
CA SER A 119 -2.40 -15.76 14.68
C SER A 119 -3.85 -15.26 14.73
N THR A 120 -4.25 -14.59 15.82
CA THR A 120 -5.61 -14.07 15.98
C THR A 120 -5.91 -12.95 14.95
N GLU A 121 -4.96 -12.05 14.72
CA GLU A 121 -5.10 -10.99 13.71
C GLU A 121 -5.21 -11.57 12.30
N ILE A 122 -4.37 -12.56 11.99
CA ILE A 122 -4.38 -13.25 10.69
C ILE A 122 -5.72 -13.95 10.47
N MET A 123 -6.20 -14.72 11.45
CA MET A 123 -7.48 -15.42 11.38
C MET A 123 -8.64 -14.45 11.21
N ARG A 124 -8.66 -13.37 12.00
CA ARG A 124 -9.68 -12.33 11.90
C ARG A 124 -9.75 -11.71 10.51
N LEU A 125 -8.60 -11.33 9.94
CA LEU A 125 -8.55 -10.76 8.59
C LEU A 125 -9.03 -11.78 7.54
N PHE A 126 -8.65 -13.05 7.72
CA PHE A 126 -9.10 -14.11 6.82
C PHE A 126 -10.62 -14.30 6.87
N ASP A 127 -11.21 -14.31 8.07
CA ASP A 127 -12.67 -14.40 8.27
C ASP A 127 -13.41 -13.22 7.65
N LEU A 128 -12.79 -12.02 7.63
CA LEU A 128 -13.32 -10.84 6.96
C LEU A 128 -13.20 -10.89 5.43
N GLY A 129 -12.45 -11.86 4.87
CA GLY A 129 -12.25 -12.01 3.43
C GLY A 129 -10.89 -11.52 2.90
N TYR A 130 -9.98 -11.05 3.77
CA TYR A 130 -8.63 -10.64 3.39
C TYR A 130 -7.68 -11.84 3.39
N SER A 131 -7.57 -12.53 2.27
CA SER A 131 -6.71 -13.72 2.10
C SER A 131 -5.24 -13.36 1.83
N VAL A 132 -4.96 -12.14 1.39
CA VAL A 132 -3.59 -11.62 1.18
C VAL A 132 -3.31 -10.59 2.25
N GLN A 133 -2.26 -10.83 3.06
CA GLN A 133 -1.95 -10.05 4.24
C GLN A 133 -0.46 -9.74 4.31
N LYS A 134 -0.11 -8.62 4.92
CA LYS A 134 1.28 -8.25 5.23
C LYS A 134 1.65 -8.81 6.60
N PHE A 135 2.67 -9.65 6.68
CA PHE A 135 3.24 -10.05 7.98
C PHE A 135 4.22 -8.97 8.45
N PHE A 136 3.88 -8.25 9.51
CA PHE A 136 4.66 -7.11 10.00
C PHE A 136 4.50 -6.92 11.52
N PRO A 137 5.60 -6.65 12.25
CA PRO A 137 7.01 -6.57 11.81
C PRO A 137 7.67 -7.96 11.77
N ALA A 138 8.02 -8.47 10.59
CA ALA A 138 8.51 -9.84 10.43
C ALA A 138 9.85 -10.09 11.12
N GLU A 139 10.71 -9.06 11.22
CA GLU A 139 12.02 -9.15 11.85
C GLU A 139 11.97 -9.15 13.39
N ALA A 140 10.83 -8.83 13.97
CA ALA A 140 10.67 -8.68 15.42
C ALA A 140 9.90 -9.83 16.08
N ILE A 141 9.45 -10.82 15.28
CA ILE A 141 8.58 -11.91 15.76
C ILE A 141 9.20 -13.27 15.45
#